data_b458cdb266c0499bebe169724a158cfe
#
_entry.id   b458cdb266c0499bebe169724a158cfe
#
_cell.length_a   1.000
_cell.length_b   1.000
_cell.length_c   1.000
_cell.angle_alpha   90.00
_cell.angle_beta   90.00
_cell.angle_gamma   90.00
#
_symmetry.space_group_name_H-M   'P 1'
#
loop_
_entity.id
_entity.type
_entity.pdbx_description
1 polymer ?
#
loop_
_entity_poly.entity_id
_entity_poly.type
_entity_poly.pdbx_seq_one_letter_code
_entity_poly.pdbx_strand_id
1 'polypeptide(L)'
;MEVNLINETDKLTYENILDMKIETTEKNSDGEDEKHTYKLSEFASEDDGYSMENITRENQKPYLTVTAELEENANATLLSRKLQEKIDKYKAPDGYEVELAGDATQTTEMLKQMGKALALGFLLIYLIMVAQFQSLLSPFIVIFTVPLAFTGGMIGLGIFHLSISSMALMGFMILMGTVVNNGIVFVDYVNQLRMGGMAKKEALIETGKTRMRPILMTALTTILSMSVMVFSQDAGNAMQKGMAVVVAFGLLYATLMTLFIVPVMYDILYRKQPKEIDIDDTDL
;
A
#
# COMPACT_ATOMS: atom_id res chain seq x y z
N MET A 1 -21.44 44.30 -9.73
CA MET A 1 -22.28 43.98 -10.89
C MET A 1 -22.06 42.47 -11.15
N GLU A 2 -23.01 41.64 -10.80
CA GLU A 2 -22.93 40.19 -10.94
C GLU A 2 -23.70 39.84 -12.21
N VAL A 3 -23.00 39.31 -13.22
CA VAL A 3 -23.64 38.91 -14.47
C VAL A 3 -23.79 37.39 -14.42
N ASN A 4 -25.00 36.92 -14.13
CA ASN A 4 -25.37 35.52 -14.21
C ASN A 4 -25.86 35.21 -15.63
N LEU A 5 -25.06 34.50 -16.39
CA LEU A 5 -25.41 33.97 -17.69
C LEU A 5 -26.18 32.65 -17.52
N ILE A 6 -27.48 32.70 -17.71
CA ILE A 6 -28.32 31.50 -17.80
C ILE A 6 -28.89 31.44 -19.21
N ASN A 7 -28.28 30.65 -20.07
CA ASN A 7 -28.95 30.16 -21.28
C ASN A 7 -28.55 28.71 -21.53
N GLU A 8 -29.50 27.81 -21.34
CA GLU A 8 -29.30 26.35 -21.47
C GLU A 8 -29.18 25.84 -22.91
N THR A 9 -29.38 26.67 -23.92
CA THR A 9 -29.55 26.24 -25.31
C THR A 9 -28.40 26.55 -26.25
N ASP A 10 -27.57 27.55 -25.95
CA ASP A 10 -26.44 27.88 -26.82
C ASP A 10 -25.12 27.72 -26.07
N LYS A 11 -24.35 26.71 -26.45
CA LYS A 11 -22.96 26.60 -25.96
C LYS A 11 -22.20 27.84 -26.44
N LEU A 12 -21.71 28.62 -25.45
CA LEU A 12 -20.78 29.71 -25.75
C LEU A 12 -19.53 29.14 -26.40
N THR A 13 -19.36 29.46 -27.68
CA THR A 13 -18.17 29.15 -28.46
C THR A 13 -17.40 30.45 -28.68
N TYR A 14 -16.11 30.31 -28.95
CA TYR A 14 -15.21 31.44 -29.23
C TYR A 14 -15.77 32.36 -30.33
N GLU A 15 -16.44 31.80 -31.33
CA GLU A 15 -17.01 32.53 -32.48
C GLU A 15 -18.29 33.31 -32.15
N ASN A 16 -19.04 32.96 -31.11
CA ASN A 16 -20.33 33.56 -30.83
C ASN A 16 -20.37 34.42 -29.53
N ILE A 17 -19.25 34.53 -28.83
CA ILE A 17 -19.18 35.29 -27.59
C ILE A 17 -19.41 36.79 -27.80
N LEU A 18 -18.95 37.34 -28.91
CA LEU A 18 -19.12 38.74 -29.26
C LEU A 18 -20.54 39.08 -29.72
N ASP A 19 -21.31 38.10 -30.19
CA ASP A 19 -22.71 38.25 -30.60
C ASP A 19 -23.70 38.16 -29.43
N MET A 20 -23.21 37.98 -28.22
CA MET A 20 -24.03 37.90 -27.02
C MET A 20 -24.78 39.21 -26.80
N LYS A 21 -26.09 39.10 -26.56
CA LYS A 21 -26.97 40.23 -26.31
C LYS A 21 -27.03 40.55 -24.80
N ILE A 22 -26.77 41.80 -24.46
CA ILE A 22 -26.90 42.33 -23.10
C ILE A 22 -28.13 43.24 -23.09
N GLU A 23 -29.11 42.90 -22.26
CA GLU A 23 -30.30 43.73 -22.01
C GLU A 23 -30.00 44.64 -20.83
N THR A 24 -30.18 45.94 -21.05
CA THR A 24 -30.16 46.98 -20.02
C THR A 24 -31.50 47.65 -19.92
N THR A 25 -31.90 48.01 -18.71
CA THR A 25 -33.12 48.77 -18.46
C THR A 25 -32.73 50.16 -18.04
N GLU A 26 -33.12 51.17 -18.84
CA GLU A 26 -32.85 52.57 -18.53
C GLU A 26 -34.21 53.25 -18.25
N LYS A 27 -34.25 54.21 -17.29
CA LYS A 27 -35.45 54.95 -17.01
C LYS A 27 -35.50 56.22 -17.88
N ASN A 28 -36.52 56.29 -18.68
CA ASN A 28 -36.76 57.47 -19.53
C ASN A 28 -37.17 58.70 -18.65
N SER A 29 -37.12 59.87 -19.23
CA SER A 29 -37.48 61.14 -18.55
C SER A 29 -38.85 61.13 -17.91
N ASP A 30 -39.74 60.25 -18.33
CA ASP A 30 -41.11 60.07 -17.86
C ASP A 30 -41.26 58.97 -16.79
N GLY A 31 -40.15 58.32 -16.40
CA GLY A 31 -40.10 57.32 -15.32
C GLY A 31 -40.50 55.91 -15.77
N GLU A 32 -40.66 55.65 -17.07
CA GLU A 32 -40.96 54.32 -17.62
C GLU A 32 -39.66 53.58 -17.92
N ASP A 33 -39.64 52.24 -17.68
CA ASP A 33 -38.49 51.38 -17.92
C ASP A 33 -38.39 51.04 -19.43
N GLU A 34 -37.39 51.56 -20.11
CA GLU A 34 -37.08 51.25 -21.51
C GLU A 34 -35.95 50.23 -21.60
N LYS A 35 -36.21 49.13 -22.29
CA LYS A 35 -35.24 48.02 -22.46
C LYS A 35 -34.40 48.26 -23.70
N HIS A 36 -33.12 48.39 -23.56
CA HIS A 36 -32.17 48.43 -24.65
C HIS A 36 -31.36 47.17 -24.72
N THR A 37 -31.19 46.64 -25.91
CA THR A 37 -30.43 45.41 -26.20
C THR A 37 -29.19 45.82 -26.99
N TYR A 38 -28.03 45.56 -26.40
CA TYR A 38 -26.72 45.80 -27.02
C TYR A 38 -26.00 44.50 -27.28
N LYS A 39 -25.18 44.43 -28.35
CA LYS A 39 -24.28 43.30 -28.57
C LYS A 39 -22.98 43.53 -27.80
N LEU A 40 -22.37 42.45 -27.27
CA LEU A 40 -21.09 42.54 -26.57
C LEU A 40 -19.99 43.12 -27.50
N SER A 41 -20.04 42.86 -28.78
CA SER A 41 -19.14 43.42 -29.80
C SER A 41 -19.13 44.94 -29.90
N GLU A 42 -20.14 45.64 -29.36
CA GLU A 42 -20.20 47.12 -29.34
C GLU A 42 -19.32 47.73 -28.25
N PHE A 43 -19.01 46.94 -27.20
CA PHE A 43 -18.29 47.41 -26.00
C PHE A 43 -16.98 46.69 -25.73
N ALA A 44 -16.77 45.51 -26.33
CA ALA A 44 -15.61 44.68 -26.11
C ALA A 44 -14.99 44.26 -27.42
N SER A 45 -13.69 44.26 -27.51
CA SER A 45 -12.91 43.65 -28.59
C SER A 45 -12.23 42.39 -28.02
N GLU A 46 -12.12 41.42 -28.85
CA GLU A 46 -11.41 40.18 -28.61
C GLU A 46 -9.91 40.39 -28.79
N ASP A 47 -9.12 39.96 -27.85
CA ASP A 47 -7.66 39.95 -27.93
C ASP A 47 -7.14 38.59 -27.44
N ASP A 48 -6.37 37.90 -28.25
CA ASP A 48 -5.78 36.62 -27.94
C ASP A 48 -4.59 36.81 -27.00
N GLY A 49 -4.78 36.45 -25.77
CA GLY A 49 -3.73 36.51 -24.76
C GLY A 49 -3.44 35.13 -24.15
N TYR A 50 -2.18 34.86 -23.90
CA TYR A 50 -1.81 33.67 -23.12
C TYR A 50 -1.93 33.99 -21.63
N SER A 51 -2.87 33.35 -20.94
CA SER A 51 -3.00 33.44 -19.49
C SER A 51 -2.71 32.06 -18.87
N MET A 52 -1.86 32.04 -17.84
CA MET A 52 -1.74 30.85 -17.02
C MET A 52 -2.91 30.83 -16.03
N GLU A 53 -3.83 29.92 -16.21
CA GLU A 53 -5.03 29.79 -15.38
C GLU A 53 -4.68 29.49 -13.90
N ASN A 54 -3.66 28.68 -13.66
CA ASN A 54 -3.13 28.37 -12.32
C ASN A 54 -1.61 28.29 -12.33
N ILE A 55 -0.97 28.96 -11.39
CA ILE A 55 0.47 28.80 -11.11
C ILE A 55 0.61 27.83 -9.96
N THR A 56 0.84 26.57 -10.26
CA THR A 56 1.11 25.53 -9.28
C THR A 56 2.54 25.63 -8.76
N ARG A 57 2.71 25.44 -7.44
CA ARG A 57 4.03 25.49 -6.79
C ARG A 57 4.20 24.30 -5.86
N GLU A 58 5.36 23.70 -5.94
CA GLU A 58 5.82 22.68 -5.03
C GLU A 58 7.13 23.13 -4.37
N ASN A 59 7.21 23.05 -3.06
CA ASN A 59 8.36 23.57 -2.28
C ASN A 59 8.74 25.02 -2.64
N GLN A 60 7.73 25.88 -2.86
CA GLN A 60 7.86 27.30 -3.25
C GLN A 60 8.41 27.56 -4.66
N LYS A 61 8.73 26.53 -5.44
CA LYS A 61 9.15 26.65 -6.84
C LYS A 61 7.93 26.44 -7.75
N PRO A 62 7.74 27.30 -8.79
CA PRO A 62 6.71 27.04 -9.80
C PRO A 62 7.08 25.81 -10.61
N TYR A 63 6.10 24.98 -10.96
CA TYR A 63 6.32 23.82 -11.79
C TYR A 63 5.24 23.67 -12.88
N LEU A 64 5.60 23.05 -13.97
CA LEU A 64 4.72 22.66 -15.05
C LEU A 64 4.69 21.15 -15.16
N THR A 65 3.50 20.57 -15.22
CA THR A 65 3.33 19.12 -15.38
C THR A 65 2.99 18.79 -16.83
N VAL A 66 3.78 17.91 -17.43
CA VAL A 66 3.47 17.30 -18.72
C VAL A 66 2.96 15.89 -18.45
N THR A 67 1.69 15.63 -18.75
CA THR A 67 1.07 14.31 -18.57
C THR A 67 1.05 13.54 -19.87
N ALA A 68 1.29 12.22 -19.79
CA ALA A 68 1.16 11.29 -20.89
C ALA A 68 0.36 10.07 -20.42
N GLU A 69 -0.60 9.66 -21.22
CA GLU A 69 -1.35 8.43 -20.99
C GLU A 69 -0.67 7.25 -21.67
N LEU A 70 -0.77 6.09 -21.04
CA LEU A 70 -0.19 4.86 -21.56
C LEU A 70 -1.27 4.04 -22.25
N GLU A 71 -0.89 3.32 -23.30
CA GLU A 71 -1.77 2.31 -23.92
C GLU A 71 -2.11 1.19 -22.89
N GLU A 72 -3.31 0.63 -22.99
CA GLU A 72 -3.85 -0.36 -22.03
C GLU A 72 -2.92 -1.56 -21.75
N ASN A 73 -2.05 -1.93 -22.68
CA ASN A 73 -1.12 -3.06 -22.54
C ASN A 73 0.33 -2.64 -22.22
N ALA A 74 0.60 -1.35 -22.05
CA ALA A 74 1.94 -0.87 -21.76
C ALA A 74 2.32 -1.09 -20.29
N ASN A 75 3.53 -1.60 -20.08
CA ASN A 75 4.07 -1.75 -18.72
C ASN A 75 4.60 -0.40 -18.22
N ALA A 76 3.82 0.27 -17.38
CA ALA A 76 4.14 1.59 -16.81
C ALA A 76 5.51 1.61 -16.14
N THR A 77 5.87 0.58 -15.38
CA THR A 77 7.13 0.50 -14.63
C THR A 77 8.34 0.42 -15.56
N LEU A 78 8.26 -0.39 -16.64
CA LEU A 78 9.35 -0.50 -17.63
C LEU A 78 9.52 0.79 -18.41
N LEU A 79 8.42 1.44 -18.78
CA LEU A 79 8.45 2.69 -19.53
C LEU A 79 8.98 3.84 -18.67
N SER A 80 8.53 3.96 -17.43
CA SER A 80 9.02 4.96 -16.48
C SER A 80 10.52 4.80 -16.23
N ARG A 81 11.02 3.56 -16.11
CA ARG A 81 12.46 3.30 -15.96
C ARG A 81 13.26 3.77 -17.18
N LYS A 82 12.78 3.48 -18.40
CA LYS A 82 13.42 3.95 -19.62
C LYS A 82 13.37 5.48 -19.78
N LEU A 83 12.27 6.09 -19.32
CA LEU A 83 12.12 7.54 -19.34
C LEU A 83 13.05 8.20 -18.32
N GLN A 84 13.17 7.63 -17.13
CA GLN A 84 14.11 8.08 -16.10
C GLN A 84 15.56 8.08 -16.63
N GLU A 85 15.99 7.00 -17.29
CA GLU A 85 17.33 6.94 -17.89
C GLU A 85 17.58 8.04 -18.96
N LYS A 86 16.52 8.47 -19.64
CA LYS A 86 16.61 9.57 -20.61
C LYS A 86 16.64 10.94 -19.93
N ILE A 87 15.84 11.11 -18.88
CA ILE A 87 15.80 12.34 -18.08
C ILE A 87 17.13 12.56 -17.36
N ASP A 88 17.72 11.52 -16.80
CA ASP A 88 19.04 11.58 -16.12
C ASP A 88 20.18 12.03 -17.08
N LYS A 89 20.01 11.77 -18.37
CA LYS A 89 20.95 12.20 -19.43
C LYS A 89 20.61 13.57 -20.04
N TYR A 90 19.42 14.08 -19.77
CA TYR A 90 18.97 15.36 -20.30
C TYR A 90 19.56 16.51 -19.50
N LYS A 91 20.22 17.42 -20.18
CA LYS A 91 20.70 18.66 -19.57
C LYS A 91 19.60 19.71 -19.68
N ALA A 92 18.94 19.97 -18.58
CA ALA A 92 17.97 21.06 -18.50
C ALA A 92 18.69 22.41 -18.66
N PRO A 93 18.04 23.45 -19.20
CA PRO A 93 18.54 24.82 -19.20
C PRO A 93 18.81 25.32 -17.76
N ASP A 94 19.71 26.29 -17.63
CA ASP A 94 20.04 26.84 -16.31
C ASP A 94 18.81 27.37 -15.58
N GLY A 95 18.62 26.91 -14.36
CA GLY A 95 17.48 27.26 -13.50
C GLY A 95 16.24 26.37 -13.63
N TYR A 96 16.28 25.34 -14.50
CA TYR A 96 15.21 24.36 -14.62
C TYR A 96 15.65 22.98 -14.16
N GLU A 97 14.78 22.29 -13.43
CA GLU A 97 14.93 20.90 -13.03
C GLU A 97 13.82 20.08 -13.73
N VAL A 98 14.17 18.94 -14.30
CA VAL A 98 13.20 18.02 -14.92
C VAL A 98 13.19 16.74 -14.09
N GLU A 99 12.05 16.45 -13.51
CA GLU A 99 11.86 15.24 -12.69
C GLU A 99 10.72 14.39 -13.25
N LEU A 100 10.87 13.10 -13.16
CA LEU A 100 9.78 12.19 -13.47
C LEU A 100 8.87 12.09 -12.25
N ALA A 101 7.66 12.59 -12.38
CA ALA A 101 6.59 12.44 -11.42
C ALA A 101 5.57 11.41 -11.91
N GLY A 102 4.82 10.82 -11.00
CA GLY A 102 3.72 9.91 -11.33
C GLY A 102 3.72 8.65 -10.47
N ASP A 103 2.69 7.81 -10.68
CA ASP A 103 2.42 6.62 -9.87
C ASP A 103 3.60 5.63 -9.81
N ALA A 104 4.35 5.51 -10.90
CA ALA A 104 5.47 4.57 -10.97
C ALA A 104 6.68 5.01 -10.12
N THR A 105 7.00 6.31 -10.09
CA THR A 105 8.08 6.85 -9.25
C THR A 105 7.67 6.85 -7.79
N GLN A 106 6.45 7.27 -7.49
CA GLN A 106 5.88 7.23 -6.16
C GLN A 106 5.83 5.80 -5.61
N THR A 107 5.41 4.84 -6.44
CA THR A 107 5.42 3.42 -6.07
C THR A 107 6.84 2.91 -5.79
N THR A 108 7.83 3.32 -6.58
CA THR A 108 9.23 2.91 -6.38
C THR A 108 9.81 3.47 -5.08
N GLU A 109 9.52 4.72 -4.76
CA GLU A 109 9.93 5.33 -3.49
C GLU A 109 9.23 4.70 -2.29
N MET A 110 7.92 4.45 -2.39
CA MET A 110 7.17 3.70 -1.39
C MET A 110 7.76 2.30 -1.18
N LEU A 111 8.09 1.57 -2.25
CA LEU A 111 8.75 0.27 -2.17
C LEU A 111 10.06 0.34 -1.38
N LYS A 112 10.90 1.35 -1.63
CA LYS A 112 12.16 1.56 -0.90
C LYS A 112 11.91 1.87 0.58
N GLN A 113 10.97 2.75 0.88
CA GLN A 113 10.63 3.14 2.25
C GLN A 113 10.02 1.97 3.02
N MET A 114 9.08 1.24 2.40
CA MET A 114 8.46 0.06 2.99
C MET A 114 9.45 -1.09 3.15
N GLY A 115 10.38 -1.27 2.19
CA GLY A 115 11.47 -2.23 2.32
C GLY A 115 12.37 -1.93 3.52
N LYS A 116 12.70 -0.66 3.77
CA LYS A 116 13.43 -0.24 4.97
C LYS A 116 12.62 -0.49 6.25
N ALA A 117 11.33 -0.17 6.23
CA ALA A 117 10.44 -0.41 7.37
C ALA A 117 10.28 -1.91 7.68
N LEU A 118 10.12 -2.75 6.63
CA LEU A 118 10.10 -4.21 6.77
C LEU A 118 11.40 -4.75 7.35
N ALA A 119 12.55 -4.28 6.85
CA ALA A 119 13.86 -4.71 7.37
C ALA A 119 14.06 -4.30 8.84
N LEU A 120 13.67 -3.07 9.20
CA LEU A 120 13.72 -2.60 10.58
C LEU A 120 12.76 -3.40 11.48
N GLY A 121 11.53 -3.61 11.03
CA GLY A 121 10.53 -4.42 11.74
C GLY A 121 11.02 -5.84 11.96
N PHE A 122 11.60 -6.46 10.94
CA PHE A 122 12.20 -7.79 11.02
C PHE A 122 13.34 -7.85 12.05
N LEU A 123 14.22 -6.85 12.05
CA LEU A 123 15.30 -6.74 13.03
C LEU A 123 14.77 -6.58 14.46
N LEU A 124 13.80 -5.69 14.66
CA LEU A 124 13.19 -5.46 15.97
C LEU A 124 12.48 -6.71 16.50
N ILE A 125 11.70 -7.38 15.66
CA ILE A 125 11.04 -8.65 16.02
C ILE A 125 12.09 -9.69 16.41
N TYR A 126 13.19 -9.81 15.65
CA TYR A 126 14.27 -10.72 15.97
C TYR A 126 14.88 -10.42 17.34
N LEU A 127 15.23 -9.16 17.61
CA LEU A 127 15.82 -8.74 18.89
C LEU A 127 14.88 -9.00 20.08
N ILE A 128 13.60 -8.67 19.94
CA ILE A 128 12.58 -8.94 20.97
C ILE A 128 12.48 -10.44 21.24
N MET A 129 12.44 -11.26 20.19
CA MET A 129 12.35 -12.70 20.35
C MET A 129 13.63 -13.29 20.96
N VAL A 130 14.82 -12.78 20.63
CA VAL A 130 16.08 -13.21 21.27
C VAL A 130 16.04 -12.91 22.77
N ALA A 131 15.56 -11.71 23.15
CA ALA A 131 15.39 -11.34 24.55
C ALA A 131 14.36 -12.23 25.27
N GLN A 132 13.23 -12.54 24.60
CA GLN A 132 12.15 -13.34 25.15
C GLN A 132 12.54 -14.82 25.35
N PHE A 133 13.16 -15.43 24.35
CA PHE A 133 13.52 -16.85 24.37
C PHE A 133 14.88 -17.13 24.98
N GLN A 134 15.68 -16.09 25.27
CA GLN A 134 17.08 -16.22 25.74
C GLN A 134 17.89 -17.22 24.88
N SER A 135 17.57 -17.31 23.60
CA SER A 135 18.12 -18.23 22.63
C SER A 135 18.17 -17.55 21.27
N LEU A 136 19.21 -17.79 20.49
CA LEU A 136 19.35 -17.32 19.12
C LEU A 136 18.64 -18.26 18.10
N LEU A 137 18.45 -19.52 18.47
CA LEU A 137 17.90 -20.54 17.57
C LEU A 137 16.37 -20.49 17.46
N SER A 138 15.67 -20.27 18.58
CA SER A 138 14.20 -20.17 18.57
C SER A 138 13.69 -19.05 17.67
N PRO A 139 14.20 -17.81 17.77
CA PRO A 139 13.85 -16.74 16.85
C PRO A 139 14.13 -17.06 15.38
N PHE A 140 15.26 -17.71 15.11
CA PHE A 140 15.64 -18.08 13.75
C PHE A 140 14.61 -19.02 13.08
N ILE A 141 14.11 -20.01 13.82
CA ILE A 141 13.08 -20.94 13.35
C ILE A 141 11.79 -20.20 13.02
N VAL A 142 11.36 -19.29 13.91
CA VAL A 142 10.13 -18.53 13.72
C VAL A 142 10.26 -17.58 12.53
N ILE A 143 11.36 -16.84 12.41
CA ILE A 143 11.60 -15.88 11.34
C ILE A 143 11.66 -16.54 9.97
N PHE A 144 12.13 -17.81 9.90
CA PHE A 144 12.14 -18.56 8.65
C PHE A 144 10.75 -18.75 8.03
N THR A 145 9.69 -18.62 8.81
CA THR A 145 8.31 -18.67 8.29
C THR A 145 7.90 -17.43 7.50
N VAL A 146 8.57 -16.28 7.70
CA VAL A 146 8.24 -15.02 7.02
C VAL A 146 8.48 -15.06 5.51
N PRO A 147 9.66 -15.51 5.01
CA PRO A 147 9.86 -15.72 3.58
C PRO A 147 8.80 -16.66 2.94
N LEU A 148 8.39 -17.70 3.67
CA LEU A 148 7.35 -18.60 3.21
C LEU A 148 5.99 -17.89 3.08
N ALA A 149 5.65 -17.06 4.06
CA ALA A 149 4.44 -16.25 3.99
C ALA A 149 4.46 -15.30 2.79
N PHE A 150 5.59 -14.69 2.51
CA PHE A 150 5.75 -13.79 1.37
C PHE A 150 5.57 -14.53 0.04
N THR A 151 6.10 -15.75 -0.09
CA THR A 151 5.85 -16.58 -1.29
C THR A 151 4.36 -16.86 -1.47
N GLY A 152 3.63 -17.17 -0.39
CA GLY A 152 2.18 -17.36 -0.44
C GLY A 152 1.43 -16.10 -0.89
N GLY A 153 1.81 -14.93 -0.38
CA GLY A 153 1.24 -13.64 -0.79
C GLY A 153 1.51 -13.31 -2.26
N MET A 154 2.73 -13.59 -2.75
CA MET A 154 3.09 -13.40 -4.16
C MET A 154 2.30 -14.35 -5.08
N ILE A 155 2.12 -15.60 -4.67
CA ILE A 155 1.29 -16.57 -5.40
C ILE A 155 -0.16 -16.06 -5.49
N GLY A 156 -0.69 -15.54 -4.38
CA GLY A 156 -2.03 -14.93 -4.37
C GLY A 156 -2.17 -13.78 -5.36
N LEU A 157 -1.23 -12.83 -5.38
CA LEU A 157 -1.23 -11.73 -6.35
C LEU A 157 -1.18 -12.25 -7.80
N GLY A 158 -0.37 -13.29 -8.06
CA GLY A 158 -0.27 -13.91 -9.39
C GLY A 158 -1.59 -14.55 -9.83
N ILE A 159 -2.28 -15.29 -8.95
CA ILE A 159 -3.57 -15.93 -9.24
C ILE A 159 -4.64 -14.90 -9.60
N PHE A 160 -4.68 -13.78 -8.88
CA PHE A 160 -5.66 -12.70 -9.10
C PHE A 160 -5.21 -11.68 -10.14
N HIS A 161 -4.05 -11.85 -10.76
CA HIS A 161 -3.46 -10.95 -11.76
C HIS A 161 -3.33 -9.49 -11.25
N LEU A 162 -3.01 -9.34 -9.95
CA LEU A 162 -2.85 -8.05 -9.30
C LEU A 162 -1.38 -7.61 -9.30
N SER A 163 -1.15 -6.34 -9.59
CA SER A 163 0.18 -5.74 -9.48
C SER A 163 0.57 -5.51 -8.02
N ILE A 164 1.88 -5.41 -7.78
CA ILE A 164 2.40 -5.01 -6.46
C ILE A 164 2.14 -3.52 -6.28
N SER A 165 1.08 -3.20 -5.56
CA SER A 165 0.69 -1.84 -5.18
C SER A 165 1.16 -1.50 -3.76
N SER A 166 1.08 -0.22 -3.38
CA SER A 166 1.32 0.21 -2.00
C SER A 166 0.45 -0.54 -0.98
N MET A 167 -0.81 -0.81 -1.33
CA MET A 167 -1.72 -1.59 -0.47
C MET A 167 -1.28 -3.05 -0.35
N ALA A 168 -0.79 -3.69 -1.43
CA ALA A 168 -0.24 -5.04 -1.37
C ALA A 168 0.99 -5.10 -0.44
N LEU A 169 1.85 -4.07 -0.47
CA LEU A 169 3.00 -3.96 0.43
C LEU A 169 2.60 -3.82 1.89
N MET A 170 1.56 -3.03 2.19
CA MET A 170 0.98 -2.99 3.54
C MET A 170 0.47 -4.37 3.96
N GLY A 171 -0.12 -5.13 3.03
CA GLY A 171 -0.50 -6.52 3.25
C GLY A 171 0.67 -7.40 3.70
N PHE A 172 1.84 -7.27 3.08
CA PHE A 172 3.05 -7.99 3.50
C PHE A 172 3.54 -7.59 4.91
N MET A 173 3.40 -6.31 5.30
CA MET A 173 3.74 -5.89 6.66
C MET A 173 2.81 -6.51 7.70
N ILE A 174 1.51 -6.51 7.45
CA ILE A 174 0.51 -7.15 8.33
C ILE A 174 0.77 -8.66 8.40
N LEU A 175 1.03 -9.28 7.26
CA LEU A 175 1.30 -10.71 7.15
C LEU A 175 2.52 -11.12 7.97
N MET A 176 3.61 -10.33 7.92
CA MET A 176 4.81 -10.58 8.71
C MET A 176 4.50 -10.66 10.21
N GLY A 177 3.77 -9.67 10.75
CA GLY A 177 3.40 -9.67 12.16
C GLY A 177 2.50 -10.84 12.55
N THR A 178 1.52 -11.17 11.71
CA THR A 178 0.55 -12.25 12.00
C THR A 178 1.21 -13.63 11.98
N VAL A 179 2.09 -13.89 11.00
CA VAL A 179 2.76 -15.20 10.85
C VAL A 179 3.77 -15.44 11.94
N VAL A 180 4.55 -14.41 12.30
CA VAL A 180 5.52 -14.48 13.40
C VAL A 180 4.83 -14.79 14.72
N ASN A 181 3.69 -14.16 15.00
CA ASN A 181 2.92 -14.43 16.21
C ASN A 181 2.50 -15.91 16.32
N ASN A 182 2.03 -16.52 15.24
CA ASN A 182 1.67 -17.94 15.22
C ASN A 182 2.89 -18.86 15.47
N GLY A 183 4.04 -18.50 14.88
CA GLY A 183 5.30 -19.22 15.08
C GLY A 183 5.82 -19.13 16.52
N ILE A 184 5.73 -17.93 17.14
CA ILE A 184 6.14 -17.71 18.54
C ILE A 184 5.36 -18.63 19.48
N VAL A 185 4.02 -18.65 19.38
CA VAL A 185 3.15 -19.45 20.24
C VAL A 185 3.47 -20.94 20.15
N PHE A 186 3.84 -21.43 18.97
CA PHE A 186 4.21 -22.84 18.78
C PHE A 186 5.57 -23.14 19.44
N VAL A 187 6.60 -22.36 19.12
CA VAL A 187 7.96 -22.59 19.63
C VAL A 187 8.06 -22.39 21.14
N ASP A 188 7.36 -21.38 21.67
CA ASP A 188 7.29 -21.12 23.11
C ASP A 188 6.71 -22.32 23.88
N TYR A 189 5.61 -22.87 23.39
CA TYR A 189 4.98 -24.01 24.05
C TYR A 189 5.85 -25.26 23.99
N VAL A 190 6.56 -25.53 22.88
CA VAL A 190 7.56 -26.61 22.81
C VAL A 190 8.65 -26.40 23.86
N ASN A 191 9.18 -25.18 24.00
CA ASN A 191 10.22 -24.88 24.97
C ASN A 191 9.72 -25.07 26.43
N GLN A 192 8.49 -24.64 26.72
CA GLN A 192 7.88 -24.85 28.06
C GLN A 192 7.76 -26.33 28.40
N LEU A 193 7.28 -27.18 27.49
CA LEU A 193 7.17 -28.60 27.72
C LEU A 193 8.54 -29.27 27.92
N ARG A 194 9.56 -28.80 27.18
CA ARG A 194 10.92 -29.30 27.30
C ARG A 194 11.61 -28.89 28.61
N MET A 195 11.34 -27.65 29.07
CA MET A 195 11.81 -27.21 30.41
C MET A 195 11.14 -27.99 31.52
N GLY A 196 9.89 -28.46 31.31
CA GLY A 196 9.20 -29.38 32.22
C GLY A 196 9.70 -30.84 32.16
N GLY A 197 10.83 -31.11 31.49
CA GLY A 197 11.44 -32.44 31.42
C GLY A 197 10.91 -33.37 30.33
N MET A 198 9.98 -32.90 29.46
CA MET A 198 9.43 -33.72 28.39
C MET A 198 10.46 -33.94 27.27
N ALA A 199 10.52 -35.18 26.74
CA ALA A 199 11.39 -35.51 25.63
C ALA A 199 11.03 -34.69 24.36
N LYS A 200 12.03 -34.28 23.57
CA LYS A 200 11.85 -33.37 22.40
C LYS A 200 10.74 -33.81 21.46
N LYS A 201 10.72 -35.10 21.09
CA LYS A 201 9.70 -35.63 20.15
C LYS A 201 8.29 -35.61 20.77
N GLU A 202 8.18 -35.94 22.05
CA GLU A 202 6.90 -35.91 22.75
C GLU A 202 6.38 -34.48 22.89
N ALA A 203 7.26 -33.51 23.22
CA ALA A 203 6.94 -32.09 23.31
C ALA A 203 6.43 -31.56 21.99
N LEU A 204 7.05 -31.92 20.86
CA LEU A 204 6.60 -31.50 19.52
C LEU A 204 5.22 -32.09 19.17
N ILE A 205 4.99 -33.36 19.46
CA ILE A 205 3.70 -34.02 19.20
C ILE A 205 2.60 -33.41 20.06
N GLU A 206 2.88 -33.18 21.34
CA GLU A 206 1.90 -32.61 22.27
C GLU A 206 1.60 -31.14 21.90
N THR A 207 2.61 -30.36 21.53
CA THR A 207 2.40 -29.01 21.02
C THR A 207 1.53 -29.01 19.78
N GLY A 208 1.80 -29.93 18.82
CA GLY A 208 0.98 -30.09 17.64
C GLY A 208 -0.49 -30.34 17.98
N LYS A 209 -0.77 -31.25 18.90
CA LYS A 209 -2.15 -31.56 19.33
C LYS A 209 -2.84 -30.37 19.99
N THR A 210 -2.12 -29.64 20.84
CA THR A 210 -2.70 -28.60 21.70
C THR A 210 -2.81 -27.26 20.95
N ARG A 211 -1.79 -26.87 20.17
CA ARG A 211 -1.69 -25.54 19.54
C ARG A 211 -2.19 -25.48 18.12
N MET A 212 -2.35 -26.61 17.42
CA MET A 212 -2.83 -26.61 16.05
C MET A 212 -4.24 -26.03 15.92
N ARG A 213 -5.17 -26.37 16.82
CA ARG A 213 -6.54 -25.83 16.78
C ARG A 213 -6.59 -24.30 16.91
N PRO A 214 -5.98 -23.66 17.95
CA PRO A 214 -5.95 -22.21 18.07
C PRO A 214 -5.33 -21.52 16.84
N ILE A 215 -4.20 -22.03 16.33
CA ILE A 215 -3.51 -21.45 15.16
C ILE A 215 -4.40 -21.53 13.92
N LEU A 216 -5.06 -22.65 13.66
CA LEU A 216 -5.98 -22.78 12.54
C LEU A 216 -7.21 -21.90 12.69
N MET A 217 -7.76 -21.75 13.89
CA MET A 217 -8.92 -20.88 14.14
C MET A 217 -8.58 -19.42 13.85
N THR A 218 -7.46 -18.91 14.36
CA THR A 218 -7.05 -17.53 14.10
C THR A 218 -6.75 -17.30 12.61
N ALA A 219 -6.07 -18.22 11.95
CA ALA A 219 -5.79 -18.14 10.53
C ALA A 219 -7.08 -18.14 9.69
N LEU A 220 -7.99 -19.09 9.93
CA LEU A 220 -9.26 -19.18 9.21
C LEU A 220 -10.14 -17.95 9.43
N THR A 221 -10.23 -17.44 10.64
CA THR A 221 -11.00 -16.23 10.95
C THR A 221 -10.46 -15.03 10.16
N THR A 222 -9.14 -14.86 10.13
CA THR A 222 -8.49 -13.78 9.37
C THR A 222 -8.70 -13.96 7.86
N ILE A 223 -8.52 -15.17 7.33
CA ILE A 223 -8.73 -15.48 5.91
C ILE A 223 -10.17 -15.21 5.50
N LEU A 224 -11.16 -15.65 6.30
CA LEU A 224 -12.58 -15.40 6.03
C LEU A 224 -12.90 -13.91 6.08
N SER A 225 -12.36 -13.17 7.05
CA SER A 225 -12.52 -11.71 7.11
C SER A 225 -11.95 -11.02 5.86
N MET A 226 -10.74 -11.40 5.43
CA MET A 226 -10.12 -10.83 4.23
C MET A 226 -10.83 -11.26 2.94
N SER A 227 -11.42 -12.46 2.89
CA SER A 227 -12.11 -12.95 1.69
C SER A 227 -13.31 -12.08 1.32
N VAL A 228 -13.98 -11.46 2.27
CA VAL A 228 -15.06 -10.49 1.99
C VAL A 228 -14.54 -9.34 1.13
N MET A 229 -13.35 -8.82 1.43
CA MET A 229 -12.72 -7.74 0.64
C MET A 229 -12.22 -8.22 -0.73
N VAL A 230 -11.75 -9.46 -0.82
CA VAL A 230 -11.28 -10.06 -2.09
C VAL A 230 -12.40 -10.17 -3.11
N PHE A 231 -13.60 -10.56 -2.67
CA PHE A 231 -14.75 -10.80 -3.55
C PHE A 231 -15.68 -9.59 -3.69
N SER A 232 -15.49 -8.53 -2.90
CA SER A 232 -16.27 -7.30 -3.04
C SER A 232 -15.92 -6.58 -4.35
N GLN A 233 -16.94 -6.02 -5.00
CA GLN A 233 -16.83 -5.26 -6.26
C GLN A 233 -16.91 -3.74 -6.06
N ASP A 234 -17.03 -3.29 -4.82
CA ASP A 234 -17.11 -1.86 -4.51
C ASP A 234 -15.79 -1.15 -4.81
N ALA A 235 -15.85 0.08 -5.35
CA ALA A 235 -14.69 0.87 -5.73
C ALA A 235 -13.70 1.10 -4.57
N GLY A 236 -14.20 1.30 -3.35
CA GLY A 236 -13.37 1.44 -2.14
C GLY A 236 -12.61 0.16 -1.79
N ASN A 237 -13.23 -1.00 -1.98
CA ASN A 237 -12.63 -2.29 -1.72
C ASN A 237 -11.65 -2.70 -2.84
N ALA A 238 -11.85 -2.23 -4.08
CA ALA A 238 -10.96 -2.50 -5.20
C ALA A 238 -9.53 -2.01 -4.92
N MET A 239 -9.36 -0.85 -4.27
CA MET A 239 -8.04 -0.36 -3.86
C MET A 239 -7.36 -1.25 -2.82
N GLN A 240 -8.13 -1.84 -1.89
CA GLN A 240 -7.62 -2.66 -0.80
C GLN A 240 -7.52 -4.15 -1.16
N LYS A 241 -8.03 -4.57 -2.32
CA LYS A 241 -8.05 -5.95 -2.78
C LYS A 241 -6.66 -6.59 -2.79
N GLY A 242 -5.63 -5.84 -3.22
CA GLY A 242 -4.24 -6.31 -3.21
C GLY A 242 -3.75 -6.68 -1.80
N MET A 243 -4.07 -5.86 -0.80
CA MET A 243 -3.75 -6.13 0.61
C MET A 243 -4.47 -7.39 1.10
N ALA A 244 -5.78 -7.48 0.86
CA ALA A 244 -6.58 -8.61 1.31
C ALA A 244 -6.12 -9.95 0.70
N VAL A 245 -5.78 -9.96 -0.59
CA VAL A 245 -5.24 -11.14 -1.28
C VAL A 245 -3.90 -11.57 -0.68
N VAL A 246 -2.97 -10.63 -0.48
CA VAL A 246 -1.66 -10.91 0.13
C VAL A 246 -1.82 -11.53 1.52
N VAL A 247 -2.67 -10.94 2.37
CA VAL A 247 -2.87 -11.44 3.73
C VAL A 247 -3.56 -12.80 3.72
N ALA A 248 -4.63 -12.99 2.94
CA ALA A 248 -5.38 -14.24 2.93
C ALA A 248 -4.55 -15.40 2.39
N PHE A 249 -3.93 -15.24 1.21
CA PHE A 249 -3.14 -16.31 0.58
C PHE A 249 -1.79 -16.51 1.29
N GLY A 250 -1.16 -15.42 1.74
CA GLY A 250 0.06 -15.49 2.52
C GLY A 250 -0.15 -16.22 3.85
N LEU A 251 -1.23 -15.92 4.56
CA LEU A 251 -1.54 -16.57 5.82
C LEU A 251 -1.95 -18.04 5.63
N LEU A 252 -2.73 -18.34 4.58
CA LEU A 252 -3.09 -19.73 4.23
C LEU A 252 -1.83 -20.57 3.98
N TYR A 253 -0.97 -20.10 3.09
CA TYR A 253 0.27 -20.80 2.74
C TYR A 253 1.22 -20.88 3.95
N ALA A 254 1.42 -19.77 4.66
CA ALA A 254 2.27 -19.73 5.85
C ALA A 254 1.78 -20.68 6.93
N THR A 255 0.47 -20.73 7.22
CA THR A 255 -0.08 -21.59 8.26
C THR A 255 0.15 -23.06 7.93
N LEU A 256 -0.11 -23.47 6.69
CA LEU A 256 0.17 -24.81 6.25
C LEU A 256 1.66 -25.17 6.37
N MET A 257 2.54 -24.29 5.88
CA MET A 257 3.98 -24.51 5.92
C MET A 257 4.55 -24.48 7.35
N THR A 258 4.05 -23.59 8.20
CA THR A 258 4.48 -23.46 9.59
C THR A 258 4.21 -24.74 10.37
N LEU A 259 3.05 -25.36 10.17
CA LEU A 259 2.70 -26.62 10.84
C LEU A 259 3.63 -27.79 10.48
N PHE A 260 4.25 -27.78 9.30
CA PHE A 260 5.20 -28.81 8.87
C PHE A 260 6.66 -28.39 9.11
N ILE A 261 7.02 -27.17 8.71
CA ILE A 261 8.41 -26.72 8.68
C ILE A 261 8.94 -26.40 10.07
N VAL A 262 8.12 -25.74 10.93
CA VAL A 262 8.58 -25.35 12.27
C VAL A 262 8.93 -26.56 13.13
N PRO A 263 8.11 -27.64 13.24
CA PRO A 263 8.50 -28.85 13.96
C PRO A 263 9.76 -29.51 13.40
N VAL A 264 9.89 -29.57 12.07
CA VAL A 264 11.07 -30.18 11.42
C VAL A 264 12.33 -29.35 11.69
N MET A 265 12.24 -28.05 11.52
CA MET A 265 13.36 -27.13 11.80
C MET A 265 13.77 -27.20 13.28
N TYR A 266 12.79 -27.25 14.17
CA TYR A 266 13.04 -27.41 15.60
C TYR A 266 13.75 -28.73 15.91
N ASP A 267 13.31 -29.83 15.29
CA ASP A 267 13.95 -31.16 15.50
C ASP A 267 15.39 -31.20 14.98
N ILE A 268 15.67 -30.56 13.85
CA ILE A 268 17.02 -30.49 13.25
C ILE A 268 17.96 -29.61 14.06
N LEU A 269 17.51 -28.39 14.44
CA LEU A 269 18.37 -27.39 15.07
C LEU A 269 18.60 -27.64 16.55
N TYR A 270 17.58 -28.12 17.28
CA TYR A 270 17.72 -28.42 18.70
C TYR A 270 18.19 -29.85 18.96
N ARG A 271 19.50 -30.07 18.85
CA ARG A 271 20.12 -31.39 19.12
C ARG A 271 20.38 -31.64 20.60
N LYS A 272 20.60 -30.58 21.40
CA LYS A 272 20.89 -30.68 22.84
C LYS A 272 19.64 -30.39 23.68
N GLN A 273 19.55 -31.02 24.87
CA GLN A 273 18.53 -30.65 25.86
C GLN A 273 18.78 -29.22 26.34
N PRO A 274 17.73 -28.46 26.70
CA PRO A 274 17.88 -27.18 27.39
C PRO A 274 18.68 -27.46 28.69
N LYS A 275 19.57 -26.56 29.06
CA LYS A 275 20.16 -26.61 30.42
C LYS A 275 19.02 -26.36 31.38
N GLU A 276 18.78 -27.29 32.30
CA GLU A 276 18.00 -27.03 33.49
C GLU A 276 18.70 -25.88 34.23
N ILE A 277 17.99 -24.79 34.43
CA ILE A 277 18.41 -23.74 35.34
C ILE A 277 18.00 -24.29 36.72
N ASP A 278 18.96 -24.93 37.38
CA ASP A 278 18.83 -25.30 38.78
C ASP A 278 18.73 -23.99 39.56
N ILE A 279 17.49 -23.58 39.88
CA ILE A 279 17.26 -22.52 40.84
C ILE A 279 17.43 -23.21 42.19
N ASP A 280 18.65 -23.17 42.67
CA ASP A 280 18.98 -23.64 44.00
C ASP A 280 18.14 -22.82 45.00
N ASP A 281 17.16 -23.47 45.61
CA ASP A 281 16.21 -22.94 46.63
C ASP A 281 16.90 -22.56 47.96
N THR A 282 18.21 -22.25 47.93
CA THR A 282 19.02 -22.06 49.13
C THR A 282 19.21 -20.59 49.52
N ASP A 283 18.58 -19.62 48.84
CA ASP A 283 18.67 -18.20 49.25
C ASP A 283 17.28 -17.56 49.52
N LEU A 284 16.48 -18.17 50.38
CA LEU A 284 15.35 -17.52 51.07
C LEU A 284 15.49 -17.64 52.58
#